data_f344b3d10a292336f999af054aa276c9
#
_entry.id   f344b3d10a292336f999af054aa276c9
#
_cell.length_a   1.000
_cell.length_b   1.000
_cell.length_c   1.000
_cell.angle_alpha   90.00
_cell.angle_beta   90.00
_cell.angle_gamma   90.00
#
_symmetry.space_group_name_H-M   'P 1'
#
loop_
_entity.id
_entity.type
_entity.pdbx_description
1 polymer ?
#
loop_
_entity_poly.entity_id
_entity_poly.type
_entity_poly.pdbx_seq_one_letter_code
_entity_poly.pdbx_strand_id
1 'polypeptide(L)'
;MTIRMDEGAAELLDTLHRAGYAAYVVGGCVRDSLLGLTPHDWDLCTSALPQQGMELFGEEKCIPTGLQHGTVTVKQGGGLYEITTFRTEGAYTDGRHPDEVHFVPDVREDLARRDFTINAMAYNEKEGLIDPFGGQADLQSGILRAVGVPRQRFTEDALRILRLYRFAARFGFAIDPPTAQAAQELCAHLDCVSVERIEEELAKLLNAPAPAAYLDKKILLVILPELSSEALAAAKPVVDACPAGEQALPIRLAALLLSLGEDGTRRTLRRLRCSNACIEETAVLVREARRRDGRFLCGHEYGLRHPADASWFVQHSHPAGRCSNSNSLFPPQAAVVAVAGHSIARPIAFGNRVPPQRTVFGETSCRPAGKMQLFFMPHPATNATIKIRRQFTT
;
A
#
# COMPACT_ATOMS: atom_id res chain seq x y z
N MET A 1 20.37 17.48 3.24
CA MET A 1 19.55 16.45 3.88
C MET A 1 20.30 15.14 3.79
N THR A 2 20.44 14.39 4.88
CA THR A 2 21.20 13.12 4.89
C THR A 2 20.22 11.98 5.10
N ILE A 3 20.22 10.99 4.19
CA ILE A 3 19.47 9.75 4.34
C ILE A 3 20.37 8.76 5.09
N ARG A 4 19.89 8.21 6.18
CA ARG A 4 20.57 7.13 6.89
C ARG A 4 20.32 5.83 6.15
N MET A 5 21.33 5.38 5.43
CA MET A 5 21.27 4.13 4.68
C MET A 5 21.47 2.92 5.61
N ASP A 6 21.01 1.78 5.15
CA ASP A 6 21.39 0.47 5.69
C ASP A 6 22.88 0.23 5.49
N GLU A 7 23.52 -0.46 6.43
CA GLU A 7 24.96 -0.70 6.43
C GLU A 7 25.43 -1.46 5.19
N GLY A 8 24.68 -2.52 4.80
CA GLY A 8 25.01 -3.30 3.61
C GLY A 8 24.87 -2.50 2.31
N ALA A 9 23.82 -1.66 2.20
CA ALA A 9 23.66 -0.77 1.05
C ALA A 9 24.79 0.26 0.96
N ALA A 10 25.20 0.83 2.09
CA ALA A 10 26.30 1.78 2.15
C ALA A 10 27.65 1.16 1.73
N GLU A 11 27.96 -0.08 2.20
CA GLU A 11 29.16 -0.83 1.82
C GLU A 11 29.19 -1.16 0.32
N LEU A 12 28.03 -1.54 -0.25
CA LEU A 12 27.93 -1.84 -1.69
C LEU A 12 28.15 -0.59 -2.52
N LEU A 13 27.55 0.56 -2.14
CA LEU A 13 27.80 1.84 -2.80
C LEU A 13 29.27 2.25 -2.74
N ASP A 14 29.90 2.12 -1.57
CA ASP A 14 31.31 2.48 -1.41
C ASP A 14 32.22 1.59 -2.26
N THR A 15 31.90 0.30 -2.39
CA THR A 15 32.62 -0.64 -3.25
C THR A 15 32.52 -0.24 -4.73
N LEU A 16 31.31 0.10 -5.22
CA LEU A 16 31.10 0.57 -6.60
C LEU A 16 31.83 1.89 -6.85
N HIS A 17 31.77 2.83 -5.92
CA HIS A 17 32.44 4.12 -6.03
C HIS A 17 33.97 4.00 -6.03
N ARG A 18 34.55 3.09 -5.24
CA ARG A 18 36.01 2.84 -5.25
C ARG A 18 36.47 2.22 -6.57
N ALA A 19 35.61 1.43 -7.20
CA ALA A 19 35.86 0.88 -8.53
C ALA A 19 35.63 1.89 -9.68
N GLY A 20 35.23 3.14 -9.35
CA GLY A 20 35.05 4.23 -10.35
C GLY A 20 33.67 4.28 -10.97
N TYR A 21 32.69 3.50 -10.49
CA TYR A 21 31.33 3.53 -10.99
C TYR A 21 30.46 4.54 -10.24
N ALA A 22 29.57 5.22 -10.94
CA ALA A 22 28.49 5.97 -10.34
C ALA A 22 27.47 4.98 -9.74
N ALA A 23 27.03 5.22 -8.50
CA ALA A 23 26.06 4.36 -7.83
C ALA A 23 25.22 5.13 -6.81
N TYR A 24 23.96 4.73 -6.67
CA TYR A 24 22.98 5.36 -5.77
C TYR A 24 22.01 4.33 -5.20
N VAL A 25 21.46 4.58 -4.02
CA VAL A 25 20.20 3.97 -3.60
C VAL A 25 19.05 4.67 -4.32
N VAL A 26 17.96 3.96 -4.66
CA VAL A 26 16.97 4.49 -5.60
C VAL A 26 15.54 4.03 -5.30
N GLY A 27 14.56 4.86 -5.62
CA GLY A 27 13.16 4.44 -5.61
C GLY A 27 12.52 4.39 -4.23
N GLY A 28 12.02 3.21 -3.85
CA GLY A 28 11.25 3.01 -2.63
C GLY A 28 11.96 3.40 -1.36
N CYS A 29 13.24 3.03 -1.21
CA CYS A 29 14.02 3.33 -0.02
C CYS A 29 14.28 4.83 0.13
N VAL A 30 14.54 5.56 -0.96
CA VAL A 30 14.72 7.01 -0.94
C VAL A 30 13.41 7.70 -0.53
N ARG A 31 12.30 7.33 -1.15
CA ARG A 31 10.95 7.85 -0.81
C ARG A 31 10.60 7.60 0.66
N ASP A 32 10.72 6.37 1.13
CA ASP A 32 10.33 6.00 2.49
C ASP A 32 11.23 6.71 3.52
N SER A 33 12.54 6.83 3.26
CA SER A 33 13.46 7.62 4.08
C SER A 33 13.07 9.10 4.14
N LEU A 34 12.67 9.71 3.02
CA LEU A 34 12.22 11.11 2.96
C LEU A 34 10.91 11.32 3.74
N LEU A 35 10.06 10.31 3.83
CA LEU A 35 8.84 10.29 4.65
C LEU A 35 9.10 9.98 6.13
N GLY A 36 10.34 9.71 6.52
CA GLY A 36 10.70 9.30 7.90
C GLY A 36 10.26 7.87 8.23
N LEU A 37 9.97 7.07 7.22
CA LEU A 37 9.66 5.65 7.36
C LEU A 37 10.95 4.82 7.27
N THR A 38 10.96 3.63 7.87
CA THR A 38 12.05 2.68 7.71
C THR A 38 11.85 1.89 6.42
N PRO A 39 12.77 1.99 5.43
CA PRO A 39 12.69 1.15 4.23
C PRO A 39 12.80 -0.33 4.57
N HIS A 40 12.05 -1.18 3.88
CA HIS A 40 12.14 -2.63 3.99
C HIS A 40 13.26 -3.17 3.10
N ASP A 41 13.34 -2.65 1.89
CA ASP A 41 14.29 -3.08 0.86
C ASP A 41 15.13 -1.89 0.41
N TRP A 42 16.38 -2.14 0.07
CA TRP A 42 17.29 -1.14 -0.45
C TRP A 42 17.72 -1.52 -1.86
N ASP A 43 17.11 -0.87 -2.85
CA ASP A 43 17.46 -1.02 -4.25
C ASP A 43 18.60 -0.05 -4.60
N LEU A 44 19.58 -0.55 -5.36
CA LEU A 44 20.70 0.24 -5.86
C LEU A 44 20.63 0.33 -7.38
N CYS A 45 21.15 1.43 -7.91
CA CYS A 45 21.42 1.56 -9.34
C CYS A 45 22.85 2.06 -9.59
N THR A 46 23.46 1.65 -10.71
CA THR A 46 24.86 1.92 -10.99
C THR A 46 25.14 2.06 -12.49
N SER A 47 26.26 2.73 -12.83
CA SER A 47 26.80 2.72 -14.19
C SER A 47 27.58 1.46 -14.54
N ALA A 48 27.89 0.58 -13.56
CA ALA A 48 28.53 -0.69 -13.82
C ALA A 48 27.60 -1.63 -14.59
N LEU A 49 28.12 -2.30 -15.63
CA LEU A 49 27.39 -3.35 -16.31
C LEU A 49 27.21 -4.58 -15.38
N PRO A 50 26.21 -5.44 -15.61
CA PRO A 50 25.95 -6.58 -14.73
C PRO A 50 27.18 -7.47 -14.53
N GLN A 51 27.94 -7.75 -15.58
CA GLN A 51 29.16 -8.57 -15.50
C GLN A 51 30.24 -7.90 -14.66
N GLN A 52 30.43 -6.58 -14.83
CA GLN A 52 31.38 -5.81 -14.02
C GLN A 52 30.99 -5.80 -12.53
N GLY A 53 29.69 -5.73 -12.23
CA GLY A 53 29.17 -5.87 -10.88
C GLY A 53 29.46 -7.26 -10.28
N MET A 54 29.21 -8.32 -11.06
CA MET A 54 29.48 -9.69 -10.61
C MET A 54 30.97 -9.94 -10.37
N GLU A 55 31.87 -9.45 -11.23
CA GLU A 55 33.32 -9.52 -11.04
C GLU A 55 33.76 -8.75 -9.78
N LEU A 56 33.17 -7.57 -9.54
CA LEU A 56 33.52 -6.72 -8.39
C LEU A 56 33.12 -7.32 -7.04
N PHE A 57 31.91 -7.89 -6.95
CA PHE A 57 31.37 -8.44 -5.69
C PHE A 57 31.74 -9.92 -5.46
N GLY A 58 32.17 -10.62 -6.52
CA GLY A 58 32.40 -12.07 -6.54
C GLY A 58 31.15 -12.84 -6.93
N GLU A 59 31.29 -13.78 -7.87
CA GLU A 59 30.16 -14.54 -8.42
C GLU A 59 29.41 -15.33 -7.35
N GLU A 60 30.09 -15.81 -6.31
CA GLU A 60 29.51 -16.57 -5.21
C GLU A 60 28.52 -15.76 -4.34
N LYS A 61 28.65 -14.43 -4.35
CA LYS A 61 27.73 -13.52 -3.66
C LYS A 61 26.61 -13.02 -4.56
N CYS A 62 26.72 -13.24 -5.86
CA CYS A 62 25.81 -12.72 -6.85
C CYS A 62 24.78 -13.77 -7.28
N ILE A 63 23.50 -13.35 -7.34
CA ILE A 63 22.43 -14.15 -7.93
C ILE A 63 21.99 -13.42 -9.20
N PRO A 64 22.10 -14.04 -10.39
CA PRO A 64 21.77 -13.41 -11.67
C PRO A 64 20.26 -13.40 -11.92
N THR A 65 19.49 -12.73 -11.05
CA THR A 65 18.03 -12.73 -11.04
C THR A 65 17.39 -12.07 -12.27
N GLY A 66 18.11 -11.17 -12.95
CA GLY A 66 17.56 -10.41 -14.07
C GLY A 66 18.64 -9.85 -15.01
N LEU A 67 19.67 -10.65 -15.36
CA LEU A 67 20.80 -10.20 -16.19
C LEU A 67 20.36 -9.56 -17.50
N GLN A 68 19.36 -10.13 -18.18
CA GLN A 68 18.80 -9.60 -19.42
C GLN A 68 18.20 -8.20 -19.26
N HIS A 69 17.83 -7.83 -18.02
CA HIS A 69 17.30 -6.52 -17.68
C HIS A 69 18.28 -5.66 -16.88
N GLY A 70 19.55 -6.10 -16.77
CA GLY A 70 20.59 -5.35 -16.09
C GLY A 70 20.60 -5.45 -14.57
N THR A 71 19.85 -6.41 -13.96
CA THR A 71 19.75 -6.55 -12.51
C THR A 71 20.52 -7.77 -12.00
N VAL A 72 21.29 -7.57 -10.94
CA VAL A 72 21.98 -8.61 -10.16
C VAL A 72 21.59 -8.44 -8.69
N THR A 73 21.23 -9.53 -8.02
CA THR A 73 21.05 -9.52 -6.56
C THR A 73 22.34 -9.90 -5.87
N VAL A 74 22.82 -9.04 -4.97
CA VAL A 74 24.07 -9.26 -4.22
C VAL A 74 23.75 -9.57 -2.77
N LYS A 75 24.42 -10.59 -2.22
CA LYS A 75 24.36 -10.95 -0.79
C LYS A 75 25.41 -10.15 -0.04
N GLN A 76 25.00 -9.31 0.91
CA GLN A 76 25.89 -8.51 1.74
C GLN A 76 25.36 -8.40 3.17
N GLY A 77 26.21 -8.62 4.18
CA GLY A 77 25.84 -8.44 5.59
C GLY A 77 24.62 -9.26 6.08
N GLY A 78 24.30 -10.39 5.39
CA GLY A 78 23.09 -11.19 5.65
C GLY A 78 21.84 -10.69 4.94
N GLY A 79 21.88 -9.57 4.24
CA GLY A 79 20.82 -9.02 3.39
C GLY A 79 20.96 -9.39 1.91
N LEU A 80 19.90 -9.15 1.15
CA LEU A 80 19.84 -9.25 -0.31
C LEU A 80 19.57 -7.86 -0.88
N TYR A 81 20.38 -7.44 -1.84
CA TYR A 81 20.30 -6.13 -2.45
C TYR A 81 20.21 -6.25 -3.97
N GLU A 82 19.19 -5.67 -4.57
CA GLU A 82 19.09 -5.59 -6.02
C GLU A 82 19.90 -4.41 -6.53
N ILE A 83 20.87 -4.70 -7.42
CA ILE A 83 21.70 -3.71 -8.08
C ILE A 83 21.37 -3.72 -9.57
N THR A 84 20.82 -2.62 -10.08
CA THR A 84 20.42 -2.50 -11.47
C THR A 84 21.34 -1.52 -12.20
N THR A 85 21.87 -1.92 -13.35
CA THR A 85 22.60 -1.02 -14.25
C THR A 85 21.67 0.07 -14.77
N PHE A 86 22.12 1.33 -14.80
CA PHE A 86 21.34 2.43 -15.40
C PHE A 86 20.93 2.06 -16.82
N ARG A 87 19.67 2.25 -17.14
CA ARG A 87 19.13 1.82 -18.41
C ARG A 87 17.98 2.70 -18.88
N THR A 88 17.86 2.78 -20.18
CA THR A 88 16.63 3.17 -20.86
C THR A 88 15.94 1.93 -21.42
N GLU A 89 14.69 2.05 -21.73
CA GLU A 89 13.85 0.94 -22.17
C GLU A 89 13.26 1.30 -23.53
N GLY A 90 13.33 0.35 -24.47
CA GLY A 90 12.78 0.49 -25.81
C GLY A 90 11.25 0.37 -25.85
N ALA A 91 10.69 -0.08 -26.96
CA ALA A 91 9.27 -0.35 -27.09
C ALA A 91 8.84 -1.49 -26.16
N TYR A 92 7.53 -1.55 -25.89
CA TYR A 92 6.91 -2.58 -25.04
C TYR A 92 5.81 -3.27 -25.86
N THR A 93 6.17 -4.26 -26.67
CA THR A 93 5.19 -4.97 -27.51
C THR A 93 4.26 -5.88 -26.70
N ASP A 94 4.72 -6.41 -25.58
CA ASP A 94 3.91 -7.24 -24.67
C ASP A 94 3.23 -6.44 -23.54
N GLY A 95 3.42 -5.10 -23.51
CA GLY A 95 2.88 -4.23 -22.47
C GLY A 95 3.46 -4.46 -21.06
N ARG A 96 4.63 -5.12 -20.95
CA ARG A 96 5.29 -5.43 -19.68
C ARG A 96 6.81 -5.30 -19.72
N HIS A 97 7.42 -6.00 -20.67
CA HIS A 97 8.86 -6.05 -20.78
C HIS A 97 9.29 -5.16 -21.93
N PRO A 98 10.31 -4.34 -21.75
CA PRO A 98 10.90 -3.64 -22.87
C PRO A 98 11.49 -4.67 -23.85
N ASP A 99 11.23 -4.48 -25.14
CA ASP A 99 11.77 -5.33 -26.20
C ASP A 99 13.30 -5.27 -26.21
N GLU A 100 13.85 -4.10 -25.88
CA GLU A 100 15.27 -3.84 -25.78
C GLU A 100 15.59 -3.00 -24.55
N VAL A 101 16.74 -3.26 -23.96
CA VAL A 101 17.29 -2.50 -22.83
C VAL A 101 18.62 -1.93 -23.27
N HIS A 102 18.78 -0.61 -23.18
CA HIS A 102 20.00 0.10 -23.47
C HIS A 102 20.62 0.63 -22.18
N PHE A 103 21.85 0.17 -21.88
CA PHE A 103 22.57 0.69 -20.72
C PHE A 103 23.09 2.08 -20.99
N VAL A 104 22.93 2.97 -20.01
CA VAL A 104 23.26 4.40 -20.10
C VAL A 104 24.18 4.81 -18.95
N PRO A 105 24.98 5.85 -19.12
CA PRO A 105 25.89 6.32 -18.06
C PRO A 105 25.23 7.26 -17.04
N ASP A 106 24.10 7.89 -17.37
CA ASP A 106 23.46 8.91 -16.54
C ASP A 106 22.26 8.33 -15.77
N VAL A 107 22.28 8.45 -14.45
CA VAL A 107 21.19 8.04 -13.57
C VAL A 107 19.87 8.75 -13.88
N ARG A 108 19.92 9.97 -14.42
CA ARG A 108 18.71 10.73 -14.78
C ARG A 108 17.90 10.05 -15.87
N GLU A 109 18.56 9.36 -16.79
CA GLU A 109 17.89 8.57 -17.83
C GLU A 109 17.21 7.34 -17.24
N ASP A 110 17.84 6.65 -16.26
CA ASP A 110 17.22 5.55 -15.52
C ASP A 110 16.01 6.03 -14.72
N LEU A 111 16.08 7.19 -14.09
CA LEU A 111 14.97 7.77 -13.33
C LEU A 111 13.79 8.14 -14.25
N ALA A 112 14.05 8.54 -15.50
CA ALA A 112 13.03 8.96 -16.46
C ALA A 112 12.06 7.84 -16.90
N ARG A 113 12.47 6.56 -16.82
CA ARG A 113 11.61 5.40 -17.16
C ARG A 113 10.72 4.94 -16.02
N ARG A 114 10.90 5.46 -14.82
CA ARG A 114 10.14 5.03 -13.62
C ARG A 114 8.70 5.48 -13.67
N ASP A 115 7.88 4.89 -12.78
CA ASP A 115 6.43 5.08 -12.77
C ASP A 115 6.02 6.47 -12.26
N PHE A 116 6.44 6.83 -11.04
CA PHE A 116 5.99 8.05 -10.37
C PHE A 116 7.18 8.89 -9.89
N THR A 117 6.99 10.21 -9.84
CA THR A 117 8.01 11.17 -9.41
C THR A 117 8.59 10.82 -8.04
N ILE A 118 7.73 10.41 -7.10
CA ILE A 118 8.13 10.02 -5.74
C ILE A 118 8.99 8.75 -5.69
N ASN A 119 9.03 7.95 -6.75
CA ASN A 119 9.87 6.76 -6.91
C ASN A 119 11.04 7.00 -7.88
N ALA A 120 11.12 8.19 -8.50
CA ALA A 120 12.13 8.57 -9.47
C ALA A 120 13.18 9.49 -8.85
N MET A 121 13.64 9.12 -7.67
CA MET A 121 14.69 9.81 -6.92
C MET A 121 15.81 8.83 -6.58
N ALA A 122 17.04 9.32 -6.60
CA ALA A 122 18.23 8.55 -6.26
C ALA A 122 19.05 9.33 -5.22
N TYR A 123 19.83 8.64 -4.40
CA TYR A 123 20.64 9.28 -3.36
C TYR A 123 21.96 8.55 -3.17
N ASN A 124 23.03 9.30 -2.99
CA ASN A 124 24.26 8.85 -2.36
C ASN A 124 24.84 9.99 -1.48
N GLU A 125 25.80 9.67 -0.62
CA GLU A 125 26.37 10.67 0.29
C GLU A 125 27.25 11.70 -0.40
N LYS A 126 27.82 11.39 -1.56
CA LYS A 126 28.76 12.26 -2.31
C LYS A 126 28.03 13.37 -3.05
N GLU A 127 26.92 13.05 -3.68
CA GLU A 127 26.19 13.98 -4.56
C GLU A 127 24.86 14.45 -3.94
N GLY A 128 24.42 13.78 -2.87
CA GLY A 128 23.14 14.06 -2.23
C GLY A 128 21.95 13.48 -3.02
N LEU A 129 20.81 14.15 -2.94
CA LEU A 129 19.57 13.74 -3.61
C LEU A 129 19.57 14.17 -5.07
N ILE A 130 19.38 13.22 -5.96
CA ILE A 130 19.13 13.42 -7.41
C ILE A 130 17.63 13.30 -7.63
N ASP A 131 16.97 14.40 -7.92
CA ASP A 131 15.50 14.48 -8.10
C ASP A 131 15.17 15.33 -9.36
N PRO A 132 15.32 14.77 -10.56
CA PRO A 132 15.08 15.51 -11.81
C PRO A 132 13.61 15.77 -12.11
N PHE A 133 12.69 15.09 -11.42
CA PHE A 133 11.24 15.14 -11.68
C PHE A 133 10.40 15.77 -10.56
N GLY A 134 11.04 16.31 -9.53
CA GLY A 134 10.35 17.00 -8.43
C GLY A 134 9.63 16.07 -7.45
N GLY A 135 10.11 14.84 -7.32
CA GLY A 135 9.52 13.85 -6.42
C GLY A 135 9.50 14.29 -4.97
N GLN A 136 10.52 15.02 -4.49
CA GLN A 136 10.53 15.56 -3.14
C GLN A 136 9.42 16.59 -2.90
N ALA A 137 9.17 17.46 -3.89
CA ALA A 137 8.08 18.44 -3.80
C ALA A 137 6.71 17.76 -3.83
N ASP A 138 6.53 16.75 -4.66
CA ASP A 138 5.31 15.94 -4.71
C ASP A 138 5.08 15.17 -3.40
N LEU A 139 6.13 14.61 -2.78
CA LEU A 139 6.04 13.99 -1.45
C LEU A 139 5.59 14.97 -0.37
N GLN A 140 6.16 16.17 -0.36
CA GLN A 140 5.81 17.21 0.63
C GLN A 140 4.37 17.71 0.44
N SER A 141 3.89 17.73 -0.80
CA SER A 141 2.54 18.18 -1.17
C SER A 141 1.50 17.06 -1.06
N GLY A 142 1.92 15.80 -0.83
CA GLY A 142 1.00 14.65 -0.82
C GLY A 142 0.37 14.38 -2.20
N ILE A 143 1.15 14.54 -3.28
CA ILE A 143 0.71 14.36 -4.67
C ILE A 143 1.37 13.13 -5.27
N LEU A 144 0.59 12.32 -5.96
CA LEU A 144 1.07 11.21 -6.76
C LEU A 144 0.97 11.54 -8.25
N ARG A 145 2.12 11.68 -8.90
CA ARG A 145 2.29 12.12 -10.29
C ARG A 145 3.13 11.14 -11.06
N ALA A 146 2.73 10.81 -12.29
CA ALA A 146 3.55 10.01 -13.21
C ALA A 146 4.78 10.81 -13.69
N VAL A 147 5.88 10.10 -13.93
CA VAL A 147 7.09 10.70 -14.51
C VAL A 147 6.83 11.07 -15.96
N GLY A 148 7.14 12.30 -16.34
CA GLY A 148 7.03 12.77 -17.71
C GLY A 148 5.57 12.79 -18.22
N VAL A 149 5.29 12.07 -19.30
CA VAL A 149 3.95 12.03 -19.92
C VAL A 149 3.16 10.83 -19.40
N PRO A 150 2.07 11.03 -18.61
CA PRO A 150 1.32 9.94 -18.00
C PRO A 150 0.81 8.88 -18.99
N ARG A 151 0.28 9.31 -20.14
CA ARG A 151 -0.21 8.39 -21.18
C ARG A 151 0.89 7.43 -21.64
N GLN A 152 2.12 7.95 -21.85
CA GLN A 152 3.25 7.14 -22.25
C GLN A 152 3.57 6.10 -21.17
N ARG A 153 3.67 6.52 -19.90
CA ARG A 153 3.97 5.62 -18.76
C ARG A 153 2.96 4.48 -18.61
N PHE A 154 1.67 4.76 -18.83
CA PHE A 154 0.62 3.75 -18.73
C PHE A 154 0.50 2.87 -20.01
N THR A 155 0.93 3.36 -21.14
CA THR A 155 1.02 2.54 -22.37
C THR A 155 2.19 1.56 -22.31
N GLU A 156 3.30 1.94 -21.69
CA GLU A 156 4.47 1.06 -21.49
C GLU A 156 4.14 -0.12 -20.56
N ASP A 157 3.52 0.13 -19.42
CA ASP A 157 3.05 -0.91 -18.50
C ASP A 157 1.72 -0.48 -17.87
N ALA A 158 0.64 -1.08 -18.32
CA ALA A 158 -0.70 -0.76 -17.83
C ALA A 158 -0.88 -1.07 -16.33
N LEU A 159 -0.07 -1.97 -15.74
CA LEU A 159 -0.11 -2.21 -14.29
C LEU A 159 0.20 -0.94 -13.50
N ARG A 160 0.94 0.01 -14.05
CA ARG A 160 1.20 1.31 -13.40
C ARG A 160 -0.10 2.05 -13.04
N ILE A 161 -1.22 1.75 -13.73
CA ILE A 161 -2.55 2.28 -13.39
C ILE A 161 -2.99 1.75 -12.01
N LEU A 162 -2.91 0.45 -11.76
CA LEU A 162 -3.24 -0.10 -10.43
C LEU A 162 -2.25 0.36 -9.36
N ARG A 163 -0.96 0.43 -9.70
CA ARG A 163 0.09 0.97 -8.82
C ARG A 163 -0.21 2.40 -8.40
N LEU A 164 -0.76 3.25 -9.31
CA LEU A 164 -1.20 4.61 -8.99
C LEU A 164 -2.19 4.62 -7.83
N TYR A 165 -3.27 3.88 -7.95
CA TYR A 165 -4.30 3.82 -6.90
C TYR A 165 -3.79 3.17 -5.62
N ARG A 166 -2.94 2.15 -5.72
CA ARG A 166 -2.30 1.52 -4.57
C ARG A 166 -1.40 2.48 -3.79
N PHE A 167 -0.52 3.22 -4.48
CA PHE A 167 0.36 4.18 -3.81
C PHE A 167 -0.44 5.35 -3.23
N ALA A 168 -1.44 5.85 -3.95
CA ALA A 168 -2.34 6.88 -3.45
C ALA A 168 -3.04 6.43 -2.16
N ALA A 169 -3.54 5.20 -2.11
CA ALA A 169 -4.16 4.62 -0.93
C ALA A 169 -3.16 4.38 0.22
N ARG A 170 -1.96 3.88 -0.09
CA ARG A 170 -0.92 3.61 0.91
C ARG A 170 -0.50 4.87 1.67
N PHE A 171 -0.35 5.98 0.95
CA PHE A 171 0.17 7.23 1.53
C PHE A 171 -0.93 8.27 1.83
N GLY A 172 -2.17 8.03 1.40
CA GLY A 172 -3.24 9.00 1.51
C GLY A 172 -3.04 10.23 0.59
N PHE A 173 -2.36 10.04 -0.55
CA PHE A 173 -2.00 11.12 -1.47
C PHE A 173 -3.10 11.41 -2.47
N ALA A 174 -3.24 12.69 -2.85
CA ALA A 174 -4.04 13.08 -3.99
C ALA A 174 -3.35 12.66 -5.30
N ILE A 175 -4.15 12.24 -6.29
CA ILE A 175 -3.61 11.92 -7.62
C ILE A 175 -3.60 13.20 -8.45
N ASP A 176 -2.47 13.48 -9.11
CA ASP A 176 -2.33 14.57 -10.08
C ASP A 176 -3.38 14.47 -11.20
N PRO A 177 -4.13 15.54 -11.51
CA PRO A 177 -5.26 15.46 -12.45
C PRO A 177 -4.91 14.92 -13.84
N PRO A 178 -3.84 15.36 -14.54
CA PRO A 178 -3.40 14.75 -15.79
C PRO A 178 -3.08 13.25 -15.67
N THR A 179 -2.49 12.83 -14.55
CA THR A 179 -2.17 11.42 -14.27
C THR A 179 -3.45 10.61 -14.06
N ALA A 180 -4.42 11.13 -13.30
CA ALA A 180 -5.72 10.49 -13.12
C ALA A 180 -6.48 10.34 -14.43
N GLN A 181 -6.50 11.40 -15.25
CA GLN A 181 -7.16 11.39 -16.56
C GLN A 181 -6.57 10.30 -17.47
N ALA A 182 -5.24 10.23 -17.60
CA ALA A 182 -4.57 9.21 -18.40
C ALA A 182 -4.88 7.78 -17.91
N ALA A 183 -4.93 7.57 -16.58
CA ALA A 183 -5.30 6.28 -16.00
C ALA A 183 -6.74 5.88 -16.36
N GLN A 184 -7.68 6.82 -16.31
CA GLN A 184 -9.07 6.62 -16.72
C GLN A 184 -9.22 6.30 -18.21
N GLU A 185 -8.45 6.98 -19.07
CA GLU A 185 -8.50 6.77 -20.52
C GLU A 185 -7.91 5.42 -20.94
N LEU A 186 -6.87 4.95 -20.25
CA LEU A 186 -6.11 3.76 -20.62
C LEU A 186 -6.44 2.52 -19.77
N CYS A 187 -7.44 2.59 -18.87
CA CYS A 187 -7.76 1.48 -17.94
C CYS A 187 -8.11 0.17 -18.66
N ALA A 188 -8.64 0.20 -19.88
CA ALA A 188 -8.93 -1.00 -20.66
C ALA A 188 -7.67 -1.83 -20.96
N HIS A 189 -6.48 -1.21 -21.01
CA HIS A 189 -5.22 -1.95 -21.21
C HIS A 189 -4.86 -2.87 -20.03
N LEU A 190 -5.53 -2.75 -18.90
CA LEU A 190 -5.39 -3.71 -17.79
C LEU A 190 -5.78 -5.14 -18.20
N ASP A 191 -6.61 -5.32 -19.22
CA ASP A 191 -6.97 -6.64 -19.76
C ASP A 191 -5.74 -7.38 -20.32
N CYS A 192 -4.68 -6.66 -20.72
CA CYS A 192 -3.43 -7.25 -21.22
C CYS A 192 -2.45 -7.62 -20.08
N VAL A 193 -2.73 -7.24 -18.84
CA VAL A 193 -1.86 -7.52 -17.69
C VAL A 193 -2.15 -8.89 -17.13
N SER A 194 -1.11 -9.64 -16.75
CA SER A 194 -1.31 -10.95 -16.12
C SER A 194 -2.09 -10.85 -14.82
N VAL A 195 -2.98 -11.81 -14.59
CA VAL A 195 -3.91 -11.78 -13.45
C VAL A 195 -3.20 -11.85 -12.11
N GLU A 196 -2.01 -12.47 -12.03
CA GLU A 196 -1.19 -12.53 -10.84
C GLU A 196 -0.68 -11.14 -10.43
N ARG A 197 -0.23 -10.34 -11.42
CA ARG A 197 0.20 -8.96 -11.16
C ARG A 197 -0.98 -8.06 -10.74
N ILE A 198 -2.15 -8.28 -11.33
CA ILE A 198 -3.38 -7.58 -10.94
C ILE A 198 -3.76 -7.94 -9.51
N GLU A 199 -3.75 -9.24 -9.16
CA GLU A 199 -4.07 -9.73 -7.83
C GLU A 199 -3.15 -9.11 -6.77
N GLU A 200 -1.84 -9.13 -7.01
CA GLU A 200 -0.85 -8.57 -6.08
C GLU A 200 -1.07 -7.07 -5.82
N GLU A 201 -1.30 -6.26 -6.86
CA GLU A 201 -1.56 -4.83 -6.70
C GLU A 201 -2.92 -4.56 -6.06
N LEU A 202 -3.96 -5.36 -6.38
CA LEU A 202 -5.28 -5.27 -5.74
C LEU A 202 -5.20 -5.63 -4.25
N ALA A 203 -4.48 -6.69 -3.89
CA ALA A 203 -4.27 -7.07 -2.51
C ALA A 203 -3.56 -5.96 -1.72
N LYS A 204 -2.50 -5.37 -2.28
CA LYS A 204 -1.79 -4.23 -1.68
C LYS A 204 -2.67 -2.98 -1.57
N LEU A 205 -3.52 -2.71 -2.56
CA LEU A 205 -4.49 -1.62 -2.52
C LEU A 205 -5.51 -1.83 -1.40
N LEU A 206 -6.09 -3.03 -1.32
CA LEU A 206 -7.06 -3.37 -0.27
C LEU A 206 -6.44 -3.32 1.13
N ASN A 207 -5.15 -3.62 1.27
CA ASN A 207 -4.45 -3.59 2.56
C ASN A 207 -4.06 -2.17 3.02
N ALA A 208 -4.30 -1.14 2.21
CA ALA A 208 -4.08 0.24 2.61
C ALA A 208 -4.98 0.66 3.80
N PRO A 209 -4.59 1.71 4.57
CA PRO A 209 -5.35 2.15 5.74
C PRO A 209 -6.81 2.52 5.45
N ALA A 210 -7.08 3.25 4.35
CA ALA A 210 -8.41 3.68 3.94
C ALA A 210 -8.56 3.57 2.41
N PRO A 211 -8.74 2.35 1.86
CA PRO A 211 -8.71 2.14 0.42
C PRO A 211 -9.96 2.62 -0.33
N ALA A 212 -11.11 2.78 0.33
CA ALA A 212 -12.39 3.05 -0.35
C ALA A 212 -12.37 4.28 -1.26
N ALA A 213 -11.64 5.34 -0.85
CA ALA A 213 -11.49 6.55 -1.66
C ALA A 213 -10.75 6.29 -2.98
N TYR A 214 -9.92 5.26 -3.00
CA TYR A 214 -9.04 4.89 -4.13
C TYR A 214 -9.54 3.67 -4.91
N LEU A 215 -10.64 3.05 -4.49
CA LEU A 215 -11.32 2.01 -5.26
C LEU A 215 -12.08 2.67 -6.43
N ASP A 216 -11.33 3.09 -7.46
CA ASP A 216 -11.93 3.74 -8.62
C ASP A 216 -12.88 2.80 -9.37
N LYS A 217 -14.09 3.30 -9.66
CA LYS A 217 -15.14 2.50 -10.28
C LYS A 217 -14.73 1.95 -11.65
N LYS A 218 -14.19 2.82 -12.50
CA LYS A 218 -13.87 2.45 -13.89
C LYS A 218 -12.75 1.43 -13.94
N ILE A 219 -11.71 1.65 -13.12
CA ILE A 219 -10.56 0.75 -13.01
C ILE A 219 -10.99 -0.62 -12.45
N LEU A 220 -11.75 -0.61 -11.34
CA LEU A 220 -12.14 -1.87 -10.70
C LEU A 220 -13.09 -2.71 -11.55
N LEU A 221 -13.99 -2.11 -12.30
CA LEU A 221 -14.88 -2.86 -13.18
C LEU A 221 -14.18 -3.49 -14.39
N VAL A 222 -12.99 -3.03 -14.77
CA VAL A 222 -12.14 -3.71 -15.74
C VAL A 222 -11.55 -4.98 -15.13
N ILE A 223 -10.97 -4.91 -13.94
CA ILE A 223 -10.29 -6.06 -13.33
C ILE A 223 -11.25 -7.02 -12.59
N LEU A 224 -12.43 -6.55 -12.20
CA LEU A 224 -13.51 -7.31 -11.53
C LEU A 224 -14.82 -7.11 -12.29
N PRO A 225 -14.94 -7.60 -13.54
CA PRO A 225 -16.13 -7.41 -14.37
C PRO A 225 -17.38 -8.11 -13.82
N GLU A 226 -17.21 -8.98 -12.83
CA GLU A 226 -18.32 -9.66 -12.14
C GLU A 226 -19.09 -8.71 -11.20
N LEU A 227 -18.49 -7.56 -10.81
CA LEU A 227 -19.13 -6.58 -9.95
C LEU A 227 -19.98 -5.61 -10.75
N SER A 228 -21.14 -5.20 -10.19
CA SER A 228 -21.87 -4.04 -10.68
C SER A 228 -21.37 -2.75 -10.02
N SER A 229 -21.69 -1.62 -10.64
CA SER A 229 -21.37 -0.29 -10.09
C SER A 229 -21.98 -0.07 -8.72
N GLU A 230 -23.21 -0.53 -8.52
CA GLU A 230 -23.98 -0.42 -7.28
C GLU A 230 -23.36 -1.30 -6.19
N ALA A 231 -22.96 -2.55 -6.56
CA ALA A 231 -22.28 -3.46 -5.64
C ALA A 231 -20.96 -2.88 -5.15
N LEU A 232 -20.16 -2.31 -6.05
CA LEU A 232 -18.91 -1.65 -5.69
C LEU A 232 -19.13 -0.43 -4.78
N ALA A 233 -20.14 0.40 -5.09
CA ALA A 233 -20.48 1.56 -4.27
C ALA A 233 -20.89 1.14 -2.84
N ALA A 234 -21.68 0.07 -2.71
CA ALA A 234 -22.09 -0.48 -1.43
C ALA A 234 -20.93 -1.12 -0.65
N ALA A 235 -19.97 -1.73 -1.35
CA ALA A 235 -18.83 -2.41 -0.73
C ALA A 235 -17.80 -1.43 -0.13
N LYS A 236 -17.59 -0.25 -0.74
CA LYS A 236 -16.55 0.70 -0.33
C LYS A 236 -16.55 1.04 1.18
N PRO A 237 -17.65 1.49 1.79
CA PRO A 237 -17.65 1.82 3.22
C PRO A 237 -17.43 0.58 4.10
N VAL A 238 -17.84 -0.60 3.64
CA VAL A 238 -17.62 -1.85 4.38
C VAL A 238 -16.15 -2.24 4.34
N VAL A 239 -15.48 -2.09 3.21
CA VAL A 239 -14.03 -2.34 3.08
C VAL A 239 -13.22 -1.43 4.01
N ASP A 240 -13.56 -0.14 4.10
CA ASP A 240 -12.87 0.79 5.02
C ASP A 240 -13.12 0.47 6.50
N ALA A 241 -14.28 -0.10 6.82
CA ALA A 241 -14.60 -0.53 8.18
C ALA A 241 -13.85 -1.81 8.59
N CYS A 242 -13.30 -2.56 7.62
CA CYS A 242 -12.51 -3.76 7.88
C CYS A 242 -11.08 -3.42 8.33
N PRO A 243 -10.39 -4.31 9.07
CA PRO A 243 -9.00 -4.12 9.46
C PRO A 243 -8.08 -3.95 8.26
N ALA A 244 -6.94 -3.28 8.49
CA ALA A 244 -5.84 -3.20 7.53
C ALA A 244 -4.78 -4.26 7.86
N GLY A 245 -4.03 -4.69 6.83
CA GLY A 245 -2.92 -5.61 6.96
C GLY A 245 -3.15 -6.93 6.23
N GLU A 246 -2.08 -7.66 5.98
CA GLU A 246 -2.10 -8.87 5.14
C GLU A 246 -3.03 -9.96 5.67
N GLN A 247 -3.09 -10.14 6.98
CA GLN A 247 -3.97 -11.13 7.61
C GLN A 247 -5.46 -10.78 7.49
N ALA A 248 -5.79 -9.54 7.22
CA ALA A 248 -7.17 -9.07 7.02
C ALA A 248 -7.62 -9.08 5.56
N LEU A 249 -6.75 -9.44 4.61
CA LEU A 249 -7.06 -9.45 3.19
C LEU A 249 -8.31 -10.28 2.85
N PRO A 250 -8.52 -11.51 3.37
CA PRO A 250 -9.73 -12.27 3.11
C PRO A 250 -11.00 -11.55 3.57
N ILE A 251 -10.94 -10.81 4.67
CA ILE A 251 -12.09 -10.04 5.19
C ILE A 251 -12.43 -8.89 4.25
N ARG A 252 -11.44 -8.15 3.76
CA ARG A 252 -11.64 -7.03 2.83
C ARG A 252 -12.08 -7.50 1.46
N LEU A 253 -11.58 -8.65 0.98
CA LEU A 253 -12.07 -9.31 -0.21
C LEU A 253 -13.53 -9.78 -0.04
N ALA A 254 -13.89 -10.33 1.11
CA ALA A 254 -15.27 -10.72 1.40
C ALA A 254 -16.21 -9.51 1.39
N ALA A 255 -15.78 -8.37 1.96
CA ALA A 255 -16.53 -7.12 1.92
C ALA A 255 -16.72 -6.62 0.47
N LEU A 256 -15.67 -6.66 -0.34
CA LEU A 256 -15.70 -6.22 -1.74
C LEU A 256 -16.59 -7.13 -2.61
N LEU A 257 -16.51 -8.44 -2.41
CA LEU A 257 -17.17 -9.45 -3.25
C LEU A 257 -18.50 -9.97 -2.69
N LEU A 258 -19.02 -9.37 -1.60
CA LEU A 258 -20.21 -9.84 -0.89
C LEU A 258 -21.43 -10.04 -1.81
N SER A 259 -21.61 -9.16 -2.79
CA SER A 259 -22.72 -9.22 -3.75
C SER A 259 -22.71 -10.46 -4.63
N LEU A 260 -21.52 -11.03 -4.90
CA LEU A 260 -21.35 -12.19 -5.77
C LEU A 260 -21.80 -13.51 -5.12
N GLY A 261 -21.94 -13.54 -3.79
CA GLY A 261 -22.18 -14.76 -3.05
C GLY A 261 -20.98 -15.71 -3.03
N GLU A 262 -21.13 -16.86 -2.34
CA GLU A 262 -20.03 -17.83 -2.13
C GLU A 262 -19.44 -18.34 -3.46
N ASP A 263 -20.29 -18.84 -4.36
CA ASP A 263 -19.83 -19.42 -5.63
C ASP A 263 -19.23 -18.38 -6.57
N GLY A 264 -19.82 -17.18 -6.64
CA GLY A 264 -19.30 -16.06 -7.41
C GLY A 264 -17.92 -15.65 -6.91
N THR A 265 -17.78 -15.52 -5.61
CA THR A 265 -16.50 -15.19 -4.95
C THR A 265 -15.43 -16.23 -5.29
N ARG A 266 -15.73 -17.53 -5.17
CA ARG A 266 -14.79 -18.60 -5.54
C ARG A 266 -14.34 -18.50 -6.99
N ARG A 267 -15.28 -18.27 -7.92
CA ARG A 267 -14.95 -18.14 -9.36
C ARG A 267 -14.06 -16.94 -9.62
N THR A 268 -14.39 -15.78 -9.06
CA THR A 268 -13.62 -14.55 -9.22
C THR A 268 -12.19 -14.68 -8.66
N LEU A 269 -12.04 -15.21 -7.43
CA LEU A 269 -10.72 -15.36 -6.82
C LEU A 269 -9.87 -16.45 -7.50
N ARG A 270 -10.48 -17.52 -8.04
CA ARG A 270 -9.76 -18.48 -8.90
C ARG A 270 -9.29 -17.85 -10.20
N ARG A 271 -10.12 -17.02 -10.84
CA ARG A 271 -9.73 -16.27 -12.05
C ARG A 271 -8.54 -15.34 -11.75
N LEU A 272 -8.53 -14.69 -10.59
CA LEU A 272 -7.41 -13.86 -10.13
C LEU A 272 -6.21 -14.69 -9.64
N ARG A 273 -6.29 -16.02 -9.62
CA ARG A 273 -5.22 -16.92 -9.15
C ARG A 273 -4.79 -16.70 -7.71
N CYS A 274 -5.71 -16.25 -6.86
CA CYS A 274 -5.47 -16.18 -5.42
C CYS A 274 -5.12 -17.57 -4.85
N SER A 275 -4.44 -17.60 -3.70
CA SER A 275 -4.13 -18.87 -3.02
C SER A 275 -5.40 -19.60 -2.59
N ASN A 276 -5.37 -20.94 -2.57
CA ASN A 276 -6.52 -21.76 -2.15
C ASN A 276 -6.98 -21.40 -0.73
N ALA A 277 -6.06 -21.08 0.17
CA ALA A 277 -6.39 -20.65 1.53
C ALA A 277 -7.21 -19.35 1.52
N CYS A 278 -6.76 -18.34 0.77
CA CYS A 278 -7.46 -17.07 0.62
C CYS A 278 -8.85 -17.25 -0.01
N ILE A 279 -8.97 -18.11 -1.05
CA ILE A 279 -10.25 -18.40 -1.72
C ILE A 279 -11.25 -19.00 -0.74
N GLU A 280 -10.86 -20.04 0.01
CA GLU A 280 -11.76 -20.76 0.90
C GLU A 280 -12.18 -19.88 2.08
N GLU A 281 -11.24 -19.18 2.69
CA GLU A 281 -11.53 -18.26 3.81
C GLU A 281 -12.48 -17.14 3.39
N THR A 282 -12.18 -16.47 2.26
CA THR A 282 -13.04 -15.39 1.73
C THR A 282 -14.44 -15.90 1.40
N ALA A 283 -14.55 -17.07 0.76
CA ALA A 283 -15.85 -17.64 0.38
C ALA A 283 -16.72 -18.02 1.57
N VAL A 284 -16.10 -18.58 2.64
CA VAL A 284 -16.79 -18.86 3.90
C VAL A 284 -17.29 -17.56 4.55
N LEU A 285 -16.46 -16.52 4.61
CA LEU A 285 -16.85 -15.21 5.14
C LEU A 285 -18.05 -14.62 4.37
N VAL A 286 -18.04 -14.68 3.04
CA VAL A 286 -19.16 -14.22 2.20
C VAL A 286 -20.43 -15.03 2.47
N ARG A 287 -20.33 -16.36 2.55
CA ARG A 287 -21.47 -17.23 2.87
C ARG A 287 -22.13 -16.85 4.19
N GLU A 288 -21.32 -16.75 5.24
CA GLU A 288 -21.82 -16.48 6.58
C GLU A 288 -22.34 -15.04 6.74
N ALA A 289 -21.68 -14.07 6.11
CA ALA A 289 -22.16 -12.69 6.09
C ALA A 289 -23.54 -12.58 5.41
N ARG A 290 -23.80 -13.34 4.33
CA ARG A 290 -25.10 -13.35 3.65
C ARG A 290 -26.18 -14.09 4.44
N ARG A 291 -25.83 -15.11 5.21
CA ARG A 291 -26.79 -15.83 6.09
C ARG A 291 -27.33 -14.93 7.20
N ARG A 292 -26.56 -13.91 7.60
CA ARG A 292 -26.94 -12.98 8.65
C ARG A 292 -27.25 -11.58 8.10
N ASP A 293 -28.01 -11.50 7.00
CA ASP A 293 -28.43 -10.24 6.38
C ASP A 293 -27.29 -9.26 6.05
N GLY A 294 -26.15 -9.82 5.61
CA GLY A 294 -24.98 -9.05 5.26
C GLY A 294 -24.12 -8.61 6.45
N ARG A 295 -24.40 -9.09 7.66
CA ARG A 295 -23.55 -8.81 8.83
C ARG A 295 -22.31 -9.69 8.82
N PHE A 296 -21.18 -9.10 9.11
CA PHE A 296 -19.96 -9.87 9.36
C PHE A 296 -19.97 -10.45 10.76
N LEU A 297 -19.40 -11.64 10.91
CA LEU A 297 -19.40 -12.39 12.16
C LEU A 297 -18.10 -12.20 12.92
N CYS A 298 -18.17 -12.41 14.25
CA CYS A 298 -16.99 -12.42 15.09
C CYS A 298 -16.08 -13.60 14.72
N GLY A 299 -14.78 -13.36 14.54
CA GLY A 299 -13.79 -14.34 14.13
C GLY A 299 -13.67 -15.59 15.02
N HIS A 300 -14.19 -15.54 16.25
CA HIS A 300 -14.20 -16.68 17.18
C HIS A 300 -15.03 -17.87 16.69
N GLU A 301 -16.05 -17.63 15.85
CA GLU A 301 -16.92 -18.72 15.37
C GLU A 301 -16.32 -19.48 14.19
N TYR A 302 -15.22 -18.99 13.60
CA TYR A 302 -14.66 -19.53 12.34
C TYR A 302 -13.24 -20.08 12.46
N GLY A 303 -12.72 -20.21 13.66
CA GLY A 303 -11.40 -20.82 13.89
C GLY A 303 -10.25 -20.03 13.28
N LEU A 304 -10.40 -18.72 13.10
CA LEU A 304 -9.30 -17.83 12.71
C LEU A 304 -8.17 -17.96 13.72
N ARG A 305 -6.96 -18.22 13.24
CA ARG A 305 -5.83 -18.72 14.05
C ARG A 305 -5.24 -17.70 15.03
N HIS A 306 -5.75 -16.45 15.06
CA HIS A 306 -5.23 -15.40 15.92
C HIS A 306 -6.33 -14.61 16.65
N PRO A 307 -6.24 -14.44 18.00
CA PRO A 307 -7.19 -13.63 18.78
C PRO A 307 -7.23 -12.14 18.38
N ALA A 308 -6.16 -11.62 17.76
CA ALA A 308 -6.11 -10.25 17.26
C ALA A 308 -7.04 -10.04 16.05
N ASP A 309 -7.32 -11.09 15.28
CA ASP A 309 -8.16 -11.03 14.08
C ASP A 309 -9.65 -10.98 14.42
N ALA A 310 -10.00 -11.32 15.67
CA ALA A 310 -11.38 -11.45 16.13
C ALA A 310 -12.08 -10.13 16.54
N SER A 311 -11.35 -9.04 16.67
CA SER A 311 -11.89 -7.77 17.24
C SER A 311 -12.62 -6.88 16.22
N TRP A 312 -12.74 -7.28 14.95
CA TRP A 312 -13.06 -6.38 13.85
C TRP A 312 -14.43 -6.54 13.22
N PHE A 313 -15.26 -7.44 13.74
CA PHE A 313 -16.58 -7.63 13.16
C PHE A 313 -17.58 -6.61 13.70
N VAL A 314 -18.15 -5.84 12.80
CA VAL A 314 -19.14 -4.81 13.12
C VAL A 314 -20.46 -5.47 13.46
N GLN A 315 -20.91 -5.32 14.72
CA GLN A 315 -22.26 -5.68 15.11
C GLN A 315 -23.22 -4.56 14.73
N HIS A 316 -24.14 -4.83 13.81
CA HIS A 316 -25.25 -3.93 13.52
C HIS A 316 -26.32 -4.15 14.57
N SER A 317 -26.46 -3.24 15.54
CA SER A 317 -27.62 -3.18 16.40
C SER A 317 -28.71 -2.34 15.73
N HIS A 318 -29.82 -2.97 15.37
CA HIS A 318 -31.04 -2.22 15.04
C HIS A 318 -31.64 -1.66 16.33
N PRO A 319 -32.01 -0.37 16.37
CA PRO A 319 -32.95 0.08 17.41
C PRO A 319 -34.30 -0.55 17.10
N ALA A 320 -34.86 -1.25 18.09
CA ALA A 320 -36.22 -1.76 18.01
C ALA A 320 -37.21 -0.58 17.98
N GLY A 321 -37.54 -0.12 16.79
CA GLY A 321 -38.57 0.86 16.51
C GLY A 321 -39.59 0.22 15.59
N ARG A 322 -40.85 0.09 16.06
CA ARG A 322 -41.96 -0.35 15.23
C ARG A 322 -42.10 0.56 14.03
N CYS A 323 -41.97 0.04 12.85
CA CYS A 323 -42.40 0.70 11.63
C CYS A 323 -43.68 -0.01 11.10
N SER A 324 -44.76 0.76 11.14
CA SER A 324 -45.98 0.52 10.37
C SER A 324 -45.69 0.82 8.89
N ASN A 325 -46.12 -0.08 8.03
CA ASN A 325 -46.32 0.01 6.58
C ASN A 325 -45.96 1.31 5.85
N SER A 326 -44.97 1.24 4.97
CA SER A 326 -45.05 1.85 3.64
C SER A 326 -44.00 1.28 2.70
N ASN A 327 -44.42 0.90 1.50
CA ASN A 327 -43.58 0.45 0.40
C ASN A 327 -42.55 1.51 0.03
N SER A 328 -41.28 1.27 0.28
CA SER A 328 -40.18 2.00 -0.37
C SER A 328 -39.06 1.02 -0.72
N LEU A 329 -38.82 0.92 -2.00
CA LEU A 329 -37.75 0.16 -2.66
C LEU A 329 -36.39 0.86 -2.50
N PHE A 330 -35.89 1.03 -1.27
CA PHE A 330 -34.52 1.40 -1.04
C PHE A 330 -33.95 0.53 0.09
N PRO A 331 -32.73 -0.04 -0.09
CA PRO A 331 -32.10 -0.76 1.00
C PRO A 331 -31.76 0.20 2.13
N PRO A 332 -31.89 -0.22 3.41
CA PRO A 332 -31.56 0.62 4.55
C PRO A 332 -30.07 1.00 4.52
N GLN A 333 -29.79 2.28 4.71
CA GLN A 333 -28.45 2.78 4.89
C GLN A 333 -27.80 2.05 6.08
N ALA A 334 -26.65 1.41 5.82
CA ALA A 334 -25.85 0.77 6.84
C ALA A 334 -25.29 1.83 7.81
N ALA A 335 -25.88 1.91 9.00
CA ALA A 335 -25.31 2.69 10.08
C ALA A 335 -24.13 1.89 10.68
N VAL A 336 -22.91 2.33 10.42
CA VAL A 336 -21.70 1.79 11.06
C VAL A 336 -21.64 2.37 12.47
N VAL A 337 -21.92 1.55 13.47
CA VAL A 337 -21.67 1.91 14.87
C VAL A 337 -20.26 1.44 15.24
N ALA A 338 -19.32 2.37 15.32
CA ALA A 338 -18.03 2.09 15.92
C ALA A 338 -18.23 1.84 17.44
N VAL A 339 -17.83 0.69 17.90
CA VAL A 339 -17.80 0.41 19.34
C VAL A 339 -16.77 1.35 19.97
N ALA A 340 -17.24 2.19 20.88
CA ALA A 340 -16.44 3.17 21.60
C ALA A 340 -15.23 2.51 22.27
N GLY A 341 -14.04 2.93 21.87
CA GLY A 341 -12.81 2.48 22.53
C GLY A 341 -11.51 2.95 21.92
N HIS A 342 -11.49 3.43 20.67
CA HIS A 342 -10.24 3.94 20.09
C HIS A 342 -10.51 5.24 19.35
N SER A 343 -9.81 6.27 19.82
CA SER A 343 -9.76 7.61 19.22
C SER A 343 -9.27 7.48 17.77
N ILE A 344 -10.11 7.89 16.84
CA ILE A 344 -9.73 8.04 15.44
C ILE A 344 -8.72 9.17 15.38
N ALA A 345 -7.48 8.87 15.03
CA ALA A 345 -6.49 9.89 14.71
C ALA A 345 -7.01 10.73 13.54
N ARG A 346 -7.26 11.99 13.78
CA ARG A 346 -7.54 12.97 12.74
C ARG A 346 -6.31 13.14 11.86
N PRO A 347 -6.47 13.46 10.58
CA PRO A 347 -5.34 13.75 9.70
C PRO A 347 -4.52 14.91 10.26
N ILE A 348 -3.21 14.74 10.29
CA ILE A 348 -2.26 15.77 10.74
C ILE A 348 -2.26 16.88 9.70
N ALA A 349 -2.90 17.98 10.01
CA ALA A 349 -2.73 19.21 9.30
C ALA A 349 -1.43 19.87 9.81
N PHE A 350 -0.43 20.02 8.94
CA PHE A 350 0.72 20.85 9.19
C PHE A 350 0.30 22.32 9.23
N GLY A 351 0.24 22.89 10.42
CA GLY A 351 0.00 24.30 10.64
C GLY A 351 0.83 24.82 11.82
N ASN A 352 1.45 25.95 11.61
CA ASN A 352 2.44 26.70 12.37
C ASN A 352 2.28 26.72 13.90
N ARG A 353 3.42 26.78 14.56
CA ARG A 353 3.68 26.92 16.00
C ARG A 353 2.92 28.06 16.67
N VAL A 354 2.26 27.75 17.79
CA VAL A 354 1.98 28.68 18.90
C VAL A 354 2.11 27.89 20.22
N PRO A 355 2.68 28.44 21.29
CA PRO A 355 3.00 27.74 22.54
C PRO A 355 1.77 27.47 23.41
N PRO A 356 1.84 26.50 24.36
CA PRO A 356 0.69 26.01 25.11
C PRO A 356 0.25 26.97 26.22
N GLN A 357 -1.03 27.36 26.22
CA GLN A 357 -1.70 27.91 27.39
C GLN A 357 -2.43 26.77 28.14
N ARG A 358 -2.26 26.80 29.47
CA ARG A 358 -2.94 25.96 30.45
C ARG A 358 -4.46 26.19 30.38
N THR A 359 -5.23 25.16 30.28
CA THR A 359 -6.68 25.20 30.53
C THR A 359 -7.05 24.23 31.65
N VAL A 360 -7.74 24.79 32.62
CA VAL A 360 -8.31 24.17 33.82
C VAL A 360 -9.53 23.36 33.42
N PHE A 361 -9.64 22.11 33.89
CA PHE A 361 -10.82 21.28 33.71
C PHE A 361 -11.88 21.57 34.78
N GLY A 362 -13.08 21.92 34.32
CA GLY A 362 -14.28 21.97 35.13
C GLY A 362 -14.98 20.60 35.18
N GLU A 363 -15.35 20.17 36.36
CA GLU A 363 -16.07 18.93 36.63
C GLU A 363 -17.56 19.07 36.24
N THR A 364 -18.08 18.12 35.47
CA THR A 364 -19.51 17.83 35.40
C THR A 364 -19.75 16.34 35.61
N SER A 365 -20.55 16.08 36.62
CA SER A 365 -20.89 14.75 37.14
C SER A 365 -21.83 13.96 36.24
N CYS A 366 -21.47 12.70 35.91
CA CYS A 366 -22.40 11.62 35.67
C CYS A 366 -21.69 10.29 36.00
N ARG A 367 -22.22 9.52 36.95
CA ARG A 367 -21.81 8.17 37.33
C ARG A 367 -22.38 7.12 36.35
N PRO A 368 -21.97 5.85 36.40
CA PRO A 368 -20.70 5.25 36.81
C PRO A 368 -20.17 4.20 35.82
N ALA A 369 -19.00 3.76 36.04
CA ALA A 369 -18.45 2.43 35.93
C ALA A 369 -16.97 2.49 35.46
N GLY A 370 -16.07 2.17 36.37
CA GLY A 370 -14.69 1.83 36.08
C GLY A 370 -13.78 3.04 35.80
N LYS A 371 -13.06 3.53 36.78
CA LYS A 371 -11.98 4.52 36.61
C LYS A 371 -10.85 3.88 35.81
N MET A 372 -10.55 4.49 34.66
CA MET A 372 -9.36 4.19 33.88
C MET A 372 -8.25 5.16 34.30
N GLN A 373 -7.19 4.65 34.91
CA GLN A 373 -6.04 5.45 35.31
C GLN A 373 -4.90 5.21 34.31
N LEU A 374 -4.48 6.28 33.66
CA LEU A 374 -3.32 6.30 32.75
C LEU A 374 -2.05 6.58 33.57
N PHE A 375 -1.10 5.65 33.55
CA PHE A 375 0.23 5.86 34.10
C PHE A 375 1.23 6.05 32.96
N PHE A 376 1.93 7.18 32.99
CA PHE A 376 3.11 7.42 32.17
C PHE A 376 4.35 7.03 32.99
N MET A 377 5.13 6.09 32.49
CA MET A 377 6.48 5.85 33.01
C MET A 377 7.51 6.33 31.98
N PRO A 378 8.39 7.25 32.32
CA PRO A 378 9.50 7.62 31.45
C PRO A 378 10.58 6.54 31.50
N HIS A 379 10.96 6.00 30.36
CA HIS A 379 12.15 5.15 30.20
C HIS A 379 13.28 6.00 29.64
N PRO A 380 14.54 5.84 30.09
CA PRO A 380 15.65 6.72 29.70
C PRO A 380 16.26 6.38 28.33
N ALA A 381 15.48 6.08 27.33
CA ALA A 381 15.88 6.05 25.92
C ALA A 381 14.61 6.04 25.06
N THR A 382 14.32 7.22 24.53
CA THR A 382 13.48 7.46 23.32
C THR A 382 12.47 6.39 22.92
N ASN A 383 11.32 6.35 23.58
CA ASN A 383 10.01 5.98 23.05
C ASN A 383 9.04 5.79 24.20
N ALA A 384 8.02 6.61 24.29
CA ALA A 384 6.97 6.45 25.29
C ALA A 384 6.08 5.27 24.93
N THR A 385 6.16 4.19 25.70
CA THR A 385 5.26 3.04 25.58
C THR A 385 4.10 3.22 26.54
N ILE A 386 2.87 3.27 26.01
CA ILE A 386 1.64 3.33 26.81
C ILE A 386 1.23 1.90 27.17
N LYS A 387 1.28 1.54 28.46
CA LYS A 387 0.70 0.29 28.95
C LYS A 387 -0.64 0.57 29.63
N ILE A 388 -1.70 -0.06 29.12
CA ILE A 388 -3.03 -0.02 29.71
C ILE A 388 -3.24 -1.28 30.58
N ARG A 389 -3.45 -1.10 31.87
CA ARG A 389 -3.80 -2.20 32.80
C ARG A 389 -5.25 -2.02 33.27
N ARG A 390 -6.11 -2.99 33.01
CA ARG A 390 -7.43 -3.09 33.64
C ARG A 390 -7.26 -3.75 35.02
N GLN A 391 -7.67 -3.09 36.07
CA GLN A 391 -7.94 -3.76 37.38
C GLN A 391 -9.43 -4.03 37.46
N PHE A 392 -9.76 -5.31 37.61
CA PHE A 392 -11.06 -5.71 38.05
C PHE A 392 -10.98 -5.78 39.57
N THR A 393 -11.79 -5.00 40.25
CA THR A 393 -12.11 -5.21 41.65
C THR A 393 -13.37 -6.08 41.73
N THR A 394 -13.23 -7.21 42.37
CA THR A 394 -14.32 -8.08 42.86
C THR A 394 -15.24 -7.33 43.80
#